data_e7ef51e2ad2f28d03d9c45f11a2ae31e
#
_entry.id   e7ef51e2ad2f28d03d9c45f11a2ae31e
#
_cell.length_a   1.000
_cell.length_b   1.000
_cell.length_c   1.000
_cell.angle_alpha   90.00
_cell.angle_beta   90.00
_cell.angle_gamma   90.00
#
_symmetry.space_group_name_H-M   'P 1'
#
loop_
_entity.id
_entity.type
_entity.pdbx_description
1 polymer ?
#
loop_
_entity_poly.entity_id
_entity_poly.type
_entity_poly.pdbx_seq_one_letter_code
_entity_poly.pdbx_strand_id
1 'polypeptide(L)'
;MTQFFIGIMAMLMCMACEKPLMTGNQEEEETEGNLMIKVFEIEKTPFGSLTRATEEASAVCKHLNYAVYSTSGERLKQVNQTTGTSEFGTASFQLDEGKYRVVVVGHSSNGNPTMTDPTCIKFTNAQTFTDTFLYSDEMTVGEDQVELNVSLNRIVSMCRFVLTDDIPEGVKKMRFYYTGGSGAFDATTSLGCVNSKQDVKIDITNGDQKQFDLYTFLHDEEGVIHLAVSALDASGNELYAREFDVPMEQNHITWLSGAFFSGVSTTTVTGVTVNTTWEGEQHLTF
;
A
#
# COMPACT_ATOMS: atom_id res chain seq x y z
N MET A 1 -22.28 79.26 36.89
CA MET A 1 -23.80 79.08 36.90
C MET A 1 -24.08 77.70 36.42
N THR A 2 -24.41 76.85 37.41
CA THR A 2 -25.71 76.15 37.49
C THR A 2 -25.82 74.94 36.52
N GLN A 3 -26.09 73.78 36.86
CA GLN A 3 -26.71 72.95 37.88
C GLN A 3 -26.55 71.48 37.43
N PHE A 4 -26.09 70.65 38.23
CA PHE A 4 -26.62 69.45 38.84
C PHE A 4 -27.92 68.89 38.24
N PHE A 5 -27.87 67.66 37.71
CA PHE A 5 -28.93 66.71 37.84
C PHE A 5 -28.38 65.28 38.04
N ILE A 6 -28.67 64.79 39.22
CA ILE A 6 -28.48 63.41 39.67
C ILE A 6 -29.63 62.58 39.11
N GLY A 7 -29.28 61.54 38.35
CA GLY A 7 -30.22 60.52 37.92
C GLY A 7 -29.84 59.17 38.53
N ILE A 8 -30.53 58.78 39.57
CA ILE A 8 -30.46 57.47 40.22
C ILE A 8 -31.08 56.44 39.26
N MET A 9 -30.30 55.56 38.73
CA MET A 9 -30.81 54.44 37.98
C MET A 9 -30.80 53.19 38.84
N ALA A 10 -31.99 52.74 39.22
CA ALA A 10 -32.25 51.59 40.03
C ALA A 10 -31.79 50.33 39.30
N MET A 11 -30.86 49.63 39.89
CA MET A 11 -30.32 48.34 39.42
C MET A 11 -31.30 47.25 39.85
N LEU A 12 -32.18 46.78 38.91
CA LEU A 12 -32.95 45.56 39.10
C LEU A 12 -32.01 44.34 38.95
N MET A 13 -31.68 43.73 40.07
CA MET A 13 -31.08 42.42 40.08
C MET A 13 -32.17 41.37 39.74
N CYS A 14 -32.13 40.87 38.51
CA CYS A 14 -32.80 39.62 38.17
C CYS A 14 -31.93 38.47 38.67
N MET A 15 -32.28 37.88 39.79
CA MET A 15 -31.77 36.56 40.17
C MET A 15 -32.40 35.54 39.21
N ALA A 16 -31.65 35.19 38.18
CA ALA A 16 -31.91 33.98 37.43
C ALA A 16 -31.45 32.80 38.28
N CYS A 17 -32.35 32.01 38.78
CA CYS A 17 -32.05 30.67 39.31
C CYS A 17 -31.59 29.81 38.13
N GLU A 18 -30.28 29.69 37.96
CA GLU A 18 -29.72 28.60 37.16
C GLU A 18 -29.99 27.29 37.92
N LYS A 19 -30.88 26.48 37.34
CA LYS A 19 -30.94 25.06 37.71
C LYS A 19 -29.60 24.44 37.37
N PRO A 20 -28.96 23.69 38.27
CA PRO A 20 -27.80 22.90 37.89
C PRO A 20 -28.25 21.92 36.79
N LEU A 21 -27.73 22.08 35.60
CA LEU A 21 -27.71 21.03 34.60
C LEU A 21 -26.96 19.87 35.26
N MET A 22 -27.70 18.83 35.61
CA MET A 22 -27.11 17.53 35.82
C MET A 22 -26.45 17.17 34.50
N THR A 23 -25.15 17.28 34.46
CA THR A 23 -24.29 16.60 33.48
C THR A 23 -24.49 15.13 33.77
N GLY A 24 -25.57 14.54 33.20
CA GLY A 24 -25.52 13.11 32.97
C GLY A 24 -24.32 12.90 32.07
N ASN A 25 -23.36 12.12 32.53
CA ASN A 25 -22.48 11.40 31.65
C ASN A 25 -23.42 10.61 30.74
N GLN A 26 -23.71 11.16 29.57
CA GLN A 26 -23.94 10.33 28.42
C GLN A 26 -22.55 9.75 28.18
N GLU A 27 -22.31 8.54 28.71
CA GLU A 27 -21.50 7.60 28.00
C GLU A 27 -22.08 7.66 26.58
N GLU A 28 -21.36 8.27 25.65
CA GLU A 28 -21.55 8.02 24.24
C GLU A 28 -21.36 6.52 24.17
N GLU A 29 -22.46 5.74 24.15
CA GLU A 29 -22.43 4.40 23.63
C GLU A 29 -21.79 4.58 22.26
N GLU A 30 -20.50 4.19 22.14
CA GLU A 30 -19.90 3.92 20.87
C GLU A 30 -20.84 2.90 20.22
N THR A 31 -21.72 3.37 19.36
CA THR A 31 -22.60 2.49 18.61
C THR A 31 -21.68 1.67 17.73
N GLU A 32 -21.41 0.45 18.20
CA GLU A 32 -20.71 -0.56 17.39
C GLU A 32 -21.43 -0.57 16.04
N GLY A 33 -20.69 -0.28 14.95
CA GLY A 33 -21.25 -0.29 13.61
C GLY A 33 -21.88 -1.66 13.31
N ASN A 34 -22.85 -1.69 12.43
CA ASN A 34 -23.50 -2.95 12.04
C ASN A 34 -22.64 -3.81 11.09
N LEU A 35 -21.50 -3.30 10.61
CA LEU A 35 -20.49 -4.07 9.90
C LEU A 35 -19.14 -3.93 10.62
N MET A 36 -18.61 -5.04 11.12
CA MET A 36 -17.26 -5.14 11.68
C MET A 36 -16.38 -5.99 10.77
N ILE A 37 -15.26 -5.45 10.31
CA ILE A 37 -14.29 -6.14 9.46
C ILE A 37 -13.02 -6.40 10.28
N LYS A 38 -12.63 -7.66 10.38
CA LYS A 38 -11.39 -8.08 11.05
C LYS A 38 -10.45 -8.73 10.05
N VAL A 39 -9.23 -8.21 9.93
CA VAL A 39 -8.16 -8.88 9.19
C VAL A 39 -7.61 -9.97 10.08
N PHE A 40 -8.07 -11.20 9.84
CA PHE A 40 -7.71 -12.36 10.61
C PHE A 40 -6.33 -12.89 10.20
N GLU A 41 -6.03 -12.90 8.90
CA GLU A 41 -4.80 -13.43 8.35
C GLU A 41 -4.33 -12.61 7.15
N ILE A 42 -3.02 -12.52 7.00
CA ILE A 42 -2.41 -12.20 5.71
C ILE A 42 -1.78 -13.48 5.20
N GLU A 43 -2.27 -14.00 4.08
CA GLU A 43 -1.64 -15.12 3.39
C GLU A 43 -0.28 -14.66 2.84
N LYS A 44 0.73 -14.84 3.63
CA LYS A 44 2.10 -14.75 3.18
C LYS A 44 2.55 -16.18 2.85
N THR A 45 2.36 -16.59 1.60
CA THR A 45 3.13 -17.70 1.09
C THR A 45 4.57 -17.21 1.08
N PRO A 46 5.47 -17.74 1.95
CA PRO A 46 6.87 -17.39 1.83
C PRO A 46 7.29 -17.79 0.42
N PHE A 47 7.92 -16.85 -0.28
CA PHE A 47 8.46 -17.15 -1.60
C PHE A 47 9.32 -18.43 -1.50
N GLY A 48 9.00 -19.46 -2.28
CA GLY A 48 9.69 -20.75 -2.25
C GLY A 48 9.23 -21.76 -1.19
N SER A 49 8.10 -21.53 -0.50
CA SER A 49 7.54 -22.49 0.46
C SER A 49 6.21 -23.05 -0.01
N LEU A 50 6.07 -24.38 0.08
CA LEU A 50 4.79 -25.08 -0.18
C LEU A 50 3.78 -24.97 0.99
N THR A 51 4.19 -24.36 2.10
CA THR A 51 3.34 -24.17 3.26
C THR A 51 2.82 -22.73 3.30
N ARG A 52 1.52 -22.56 3.25
CA ARG A 52 0.86 -21.30 3.57
C ARG A 52 1.24 -20.94 5.01
N ALA A 53 1.98 -19.83 5.16
CA ALA A 53 2.23 -19.23 6.45
C ALA A 53 1.26 -18.06 6.62
N THR A 54 0.58 -18.03 7.74
CA THR A 54 -0.27 -16.91 8.14
C THR A 54 0.49 -16.10 9.17
N GLU A 55 0.53 -14.81 9.00
CA GLU A 55 1.15 -13.89 9.96
C GLU A 55 0.14 -12.83 10.37
N GLU A 56 0.32 -12.29 11.59
CA GLU A 56 -0.46 -11.14 12.03
C GLU A 56 -0.24 -9.94 11.10
N ALA A 57 -1.31 -9.20 10.82
CA ALA A 57 -1.26 -8.05 9.90
C ALA A 57 -0.18 -7.03 10.27
N SER A 58 0.03 -6.77 11.57
CA SER A 58 1.03 -5.83 12.08
C SER A 58 2.48 -6.25 11.83
N ALA A 59 2.73 -7.55 11.65
CA ALA A 59 4.06 -8.07 11.32
C ALA A 59 4.39 -7.90 9.82
N VAL A 60 3.37 -7.82 8.97
CA VAL A 60 3.50 -7.80 7.50
C VAL A 60 3.30 -6.41 6.92
N CYS A 61 2.29 -5.67 7.40
CA CYS A 61 1.87 -4.40 6.85
C CYS A 61 1.99 -3.27 7.87
N LYS A 62 2.41 -2.09 7.40
CA LYS A 62 2.37 -0.85 8.20
C LYS A 62 1.02 -0.14 8.10
N HIS A 63 0.28 -0.37 7.04
CA HIS A 63 -1.00 0.27 6.76
C HIS A 63 -2.05 -0.77 6.40
N LEU A 64 -3.28 -0.55 6.88
CA LEU A 64 -4.49 -1.20 6.43
C LEU A 64 -5.49 -0.14 6.02
N ASN A 65 -5.98 -0.23 4.79
CA ASN A 65 -6.94 0.70 4.23
C ASN A 65 -8.22 -0.06 3.90
N TYR A 66 -9.29 0.32 4.55
CA TYR A 66 -10.62 -0.26 4.40
C TYR A 66 -11.49 0.69 3.59
N ALA A 67 -12.22 0.20 2.63
CA ALA A 67 -13.22 0.95 1.90
C ALA A 67 -14.48 0.10 1.67
N VAL A 68 -15.63 0.74 1.77
CA VAL A 68 -16.93 0.15 1.45
C VAL A 68 -17.53 0.93 0.30
N TYR A 69 -17.92 0.21 -0.75
CA TYR A 69 -18.51 0.76 -1.96
C TYR A 69 -19.92 0.27 -2.16
N SER A 70 -20.76 1.11 -2.78
CA SER A 70 -22.05 0.70 -3.31
C SER A 70 -21.87 -0.29 -4.47
N THR A 71 -22.94 -0.94 -4.88
CA THR A 71 -22.95 -1.80 -6.08
C THR A 71 -22.66 -1.04 -7.39
N SER A 72 -22.77 0.29 -7.38
CA SER A 72 -22.38 1.14 -8.51
C SER A 72 -20.92 1.59 -8.49
N GLY A 73 -20.14 1.18 -7.48
CA GLY A 73 -18.72 1.54 -7.34
C GLY A 73 -18.47 2.87 -6.61
N GLU A 74 -19.51 3.53 -6.10
CA GLU A 74 -19.35 4.73 -5.29
C GLU A 74 -18.80 4.38 -3.90
N ARG A 75 -17.71 5.04 -3.47
CA ARG A 75 -17.16 4.84 -2.13
C ARG A 75 -18.01 5.52 -1.07
N LEU A 76 -18.62 4.73 -0.19
CA LEU A 76 -19.48 5.18 0.88
C LEU A 76 -18.73 5.46 2.18
N LYS A 77 -17.79 4.58 2.53
CA LYS A 77 -16.99 4.67 3.76
C LYS A 77 -15.51 4.35 3.48
N GLN A 78 -14.64 4.92 4.30
CA GLN A 78 -13.21 4.59 4.30
C GLN A 78 -12.61 4.78 5.69
N VAL A 79 -11.76 3.85 6.10
CA VAL A 79 -10.91 3.93 7.30
C VAL A 79 -9.49 3.59 6.90
N ASN A 80 -8.51 4.37 7.38
CA ASN A 80 -7.10 4.11 7.18
C ASN A 80 -6.44 3.90 8.54
N GLN A 81 -5.76 2.79 8.71
CA GLN A 81 -5.04 2.44 9.93
C GLN A 81 -3.54 2.37 9.65
N THR A 82 -2.76 2.69 10.68
CA THR A 82 -1.30 2.54 10.68
C THR A 82 -0.91 1.71 11.90
N THR A 83 0.14 0.91 11.81
CA THR A 83 0.68 0.16 12.96
C THR A 83 0.89 1.10 14.14
N GLY A 84 0.37 0.71 15.31
CA GLY A 84 0.30 1.56 16.50
C GLY A 84 -1.09 2.19 16.75
N THR A 85 -2.02 2.09 15.81
CA THR A 85 -3.44 2.36 16.08
C THR A 85 -3.97 1.29 17.03
N SER A 86 -4.78 1.67 18.03
CA SER A 86 -5.25 0.79 19.09
C SER A 86 -5.99 -0.46 18.59
N GLU A 87 -6.65 -0.39 17.46
CA GLU A 87 -7.42 -1.49 16.86
C GLU A 87 -6.90 -1.86 15.47
N PHE A 88 -5.59 -1.84 15.28
CA PHE A 88 -5.00 -2.22 14.01
C PHE A 88 -5.43 -3.64 13.59
N GLY A 89 -6.08 -3.75 12.46
CA GLY A 89 -6.66 -4.99 11.96
C GLY A 89 -8.20 -5.07 12.10
N THR A 90 -8.85 -4.15 12.83
CA THR A 90 -10.31 -4.14 12.99
C THR A 90 -10.89 -2.79 12.57
N ALA A 91 -11.93 -2.77 11.74
CA ALA A 91 -12.66 -1.56 11.37
C ALA A 91 -14.17 -1.80 11.45
N SER A 92 -14.90 -0.85 12.02
CA SER A 92 -16.36 -0.88 12.14
C SER A 92 -17.00 0.19 11.27
N PHE A 93 -18.15 -0.12 10.66
CA PHE A 93 -18.91 0.78 9.81
C PHE A 93 -20.40 0.71 10.14
N GLN A 94 -21.04 1.85 10.12
CA GLN A 94 -22.51 1.95 10.14
C GLN A 94 -22.98 2.15 8.70
N LEU A 95 -23.80 1.20 8.21
CA LEU A 95 -24.36 1.14 6.86
C LEU A 95 -25.87 0.93 6.93
N ASP A 96 -26.58 1.36 5.90
CA ASP A 96 -27.96 0.96 5.67
C ASP A 96 -28.02 -0.51 5.22
N GLU A 97 -29.22 -1.12 5.28
CA GLU A 97 -29.40 -2.45 4.71
C GLU A 97 -29.17 -2.42 3.19
N GLY A 98 -28.39 -3.37 2.69
CA GLY A 98 -28.06 -3.38 1.27
C GLY A 98 -26.91 -4.28 0.90
N LYS A 99 -26.55 -4.24 -0.39
CA LYS A 99 -25.38 -4.92 -0.94
C LYS A 99 -24.24 -3.94 -1.13
N TYR A 100 -23.06 -4.37 -0.75
CA TYR A 100 -21.84 -3.57 -0.76
C TYR A 100 -20.66 -4.38 -1.25
N ARG A 101 -19.64 -3.69 -1.80
CA ARG A 101 -18.31 -4.27 -1.98
C ARG A 101 -17.42 -3.78 -0.86
N VAL A 102 -16.78 -4.71 -0.17
CA VAL A 102 -15.76 -4.44 0.84
C VAL A 102 -14.40 -4.66 0.21
N VAL A 103 -13.52 -3.67 0.38
CA VAL A 103 -12.12 -3.75 -0.06
C VAL A 103 -11.21 -3.44 1.11
N VAL A 104 -10.23 -4.32 1.36
CA VAL A 104 -9.18 -4.11 2.36
C VAL A 104 -7.82 -4.24 1.67
N VAL A 105 -6.98 -3.21 1.81
CA VAL A 105 -5.62 -3.18 1.25
C VAL A 105 -4.60 -3.11 2.38
N GLY A 106 -3.71 -4.10 2.44
CA GLY A 106 -2.57 -4.12 3.36
C GLY A 106 -1.26 -3.79 2.63
N HIS A 107 -0.43 -2.86 3.16
CA HIS A 107 0.83 -2.47 2.53
C HIS A 107 1.77 -1.78 3.51
N SER A 108 3.02 -1.51 3.06
CA SER A 108 4.02 -0.75 3.84
C SER A 108 4.56 0.48 3.11
N SER A 109 3.89 0.92 2.05
CA SER A 109 4.22 2.13 1.27
C SER A 109 4.10 3.40 2.13
N ASN A 110 4.75 4.48 1.71
CA ASN A 110 4.64 5.78 2.37
C ASN A 110 3.28 6.44 2.04
N GLY A 111 2.37 6.48 3.00
CA GLY A 111 1.02 7.05 2.85
C GLY A 111 0.00 6.09 2.21
N ASN A 112 -1.25 6.51 2.22
CA ASN A 112 -2.38 5.68 1.81
C ASN A 112 -2.65 5.77 0.30
N PRO A 113 -3.10 4.68 -0.35
CA PRO A 113 -3.54 4.73 -1.74
C PRO A 113 -4.82 5.56 -1.91
N THR A 114 -5.05 6.05 -3.11
CA THR A 114 -6.34 6.63 -3.50
C THR A 114 -7.32 5.51 -3.81
N MET A 115 -8.40 5.42 -3.03
CA MET A 115 -9.41 4.37 -3.11
C MET A 115 -10.80 4.94 -3.47
N THR A 116 -10.89 5.92 -4.36
CA THR A 116 -12.19 6.51 -4.77
C THR A 116 -13.00 5.60 -5.67
N ASP A 117 -12.33 4.74 -6.43
CA ASP A 117 -12.90 3.82 -7.40
C ASP A 117 -12.32 2.42 -7.14
N PRO A 118 -13.14 1.39 -6.88
CA PRO A 118 -12.66 0.03 -6.61
C PRO A 118 -11.98 -0.61 -7.84
N THR A 119 -12.29 -0.13 -9.05
CA THR A 119 -11.66 -0.61 -10.29
C THR A 119 -10.33 0.07 -10.58
N CYS A 120 -9.93 1.06 -9.78
CA CYS A 120 -8.66 1.75 -9.97
C CYS A 120 -8.11 2.35 -8.66
N ILE A 121 -7.58 1.50 -7.79
CA ILE A 121 -6.90 1.89 -6.55
C ILE A 121 -5.46 2.27 -6.88
N LYS A 122 -5.04 3.50 -6.53
CA LYS A 122 -3.79 4.10 -7.02
C LYS A 122 -2.79 4.38 -5.92
N PHE A 123 -1.56 3.93 -6.14
CA PHE A 123 -0.37 4.45 -5.48
C PHE A 123 0.33 5.47 -6.36
N THR A 124 0.99 6.45 -5.77
CA THR A 124 1.83 7.41 -6.49
C THR A 124 3.31 6.99 -6.43
N ASN A 125 4.12 7.43 -7.39
CA ASN A 125 5.57 7.14 -7.38
C ASN A 125 6.29 7.64 -6.12
N ALA A 126 5.75 8.68 -5.47
CA ALA A 126 6.30 9.20 -4.21
C ALA A 126 6.05 8.27 -3.01
N GLN A 127 5.13 7.31 -3.13
CA GLN A 127 4.74 6.41 -2.05
C GLN A 127 5.57 5.14 -1.96
N THR A 128 6.49 4.88 -2.86
CA THR A 128 7.29 3.64 -2.92
C THR A 128 6.40 2.38 -2.94
N PHE A 129 6.46 1.60 -3.99
CA PHE A 129 5.70 0.34 -4.05
C PHE A 129 6.33 -0.69 -3.12
N THR A 130 5.49 -1.39 -2.38
CA THR A 130 5.90 -2.42 -1.42
C THR A 130 5.07 -3.67 -1.62
N ASP A 131 5.38 -4.70 -0.88
CA ASP A 131 4.51 -5.87 -0.79
C ASP A 131 3.09 -5.40 -0.44
N THR A 132 2.10 -5.82 -1.25
CA THR A 132 0.72 -5.34 -1.18
C THR A 132 -0.25 -6.50 -1.24
N PHE A 133 -1.22 -6.47 -0.34
CA PHE A 133 -2.20 -7.52 -0.12
C PHE A 133 -3.61 -6.96 -0.25
N LEU A 134 -4.53 -7.76 -0.73
CA LEU A 134 -5.90 -7.38 -1.03
C LEU A 134 -6.90 -8.40 -0.54
N TYR A 135 -8.00 -7.91 0.01
CA TYR A 135 -9.30 -8.58 0.08
C TYR A 135 -10.31 -7.72 -0.67
N SER A 136 -11.13 -8.33 -1.52
CA SER A 136 -12.23 -7.65 -2.21
C SER A 136 -13.36 -8.63 -2.47
N ASP A 137 -14.52 -8.39 -1.88
CA ASP A 137 -15.70 -9.22 -2.09
C ASP A 137 -16.99 -8.43 -1.91
N GLU A 138 -18.09 -8.98 -2.41
CA GLU A 138 -19.44 -8.46 -2.22
C GLU A 138 -20.09 -9.09 -1.00
N MET A 139 -20.83 -8.27 -0.25
CA MET A 139 -21.55 -8.71 0.93
C MET A 139 -22.92 -8.04 1.03
N THR A 140 -23.78 -8.61 1.87
CA THR A 140 -25.06 -8.03 2.21
C THR A 140 -25.07 -7.69 3.70
N VAL A 141 -25.46 -6.46 4.02
CA VAL A 141 -25.74 -5.97 5.38
C VAL A 141 -27.25 -5.96 5.55
N GLY A 142 -27.75 -6.60 6.60
CA GLY A 142 -29.15 -6.63 7.01
C GLY A 142 -29.36 -5.88 8.34
N GLU A 143 -30.44 -6.25 9.05
CA GLU A 143 -30.76 -5.69 10.38
C GLU A 143 -29.76 -6.13 11.45
N ASP A 144 -29.21 -7.34 11.33
CA ASP A 144 -28.27 -7.91 12.29
C ASP A 144 -26.85 -7.40 12.05
N GLN A 145 -26.05 -7.32 13.12
CA GLN A 145 -24.63 -7.02 13.03
C GLN A 145 -23.89 -8.14 12.28
N VAL A 146 -23.05 -7.75 11.32
CA VAL A 146 -22.21 -8.66 10.53
C VAL A 146 -20.76 -8.52 10.97
N GLU A 147 -20.13 -9.62 11.38
CA GLU A 147 -18.71 -9.73 11.58
C GLU A 147 -18.08 -10.45 10.37
N LEU A 148 -17.19 -9.74 9.66
CA LEU A 148 -16.50 -10.24 8.48
C LEU A 148 -15.03 -10.47 8.82
N ASN A 149 -14.62 -11.74 8.92
CA ASN A 149 -13.22 -12.14 9.07
C ASN A 149 -12.61 -12.32 7.69
N VAL A 150 -11.56 -11.53 7.35
CA VAL A 150 -10.97 -11.51 6.02
C VAL A 150 -9.51 -11.97 6.04
N SER A 151 -9.13 -12.69 4.99
CA SER A 151 -7.73 -13.01 4.67
C SER A 151 -7.29 -12.18 3.48
N LEU A 152 -6.12 -11.54 3.57
CA LEU A 152 -5.57 -10.74 2.49
C LEU A 152 -4.60 -11.56 1.66
N ASN A 153 -4.77 -11.53 0.33
CA ASN A 153 -3.91 -12.22 -0.64
C ASN A 153 -2.94 -11.23 -1.30
N ARG A 154 -1.69 -11.66 -1.55
CA ARG A 154 -0.71 -10.83 -2.25
C ARG A 154 -1.12 -10.64 -3.71
N ILE A 155 -1.05 -9.39 -4.18
CA ILE A 155 -1.42 -9.00 -5.55
C ILE A 155 -0.28 -8.38 -6.36
N VAL A 156 0.90 -8.24 -5.79
CA VAL A 156 2.09 -7.71 -6.48
C VAL A 156 3.00 -8.82 -6.97
N SER A 157 3.79 -8.47 -7.98
CA SER A 157 4.96 -9.22 -8.42
C SER A 157 6.22 -8.49 -7.98
N MET A 158 7.30 -9.21 -7.73
CA MET A 158 8.57 -8.65 -7.28
C MET A 158 9.72 -9.05 -8.20
N CYS A 159 10.47 -8.07 -8.71
CA CYS A 159 11.78 -8.29 -9.28
C CYS A 159 12.82 -8.03 -8.19
N ARG A 160 13.60 -9.02 -7.84
CA ARG A 160 14.75 -8.92 -6.93
C ARG A 160 16.03 -8.79 -7.73
N PHE A 161 16.52 -7.55 -7.83
CA PHE A 161 17.77 -7.26 -8.51
C PHE A 161 18.96 -7.49 -7.57
N VAL A 162 19.93 -8.34 -7.98
CA VAL A 162 21.05 -8.74 -7.13
C VAL A 162 22.38 -8.51 -7.87
N LEU A 163 23.23 -7.67 -7.27
CA LEU A 163 24.60 -7.44 -7.73
C LEU A 163 25.52 -8.56 -7.24
N THR A 164 26.27 -9.18 -8.15
CA THR A 164 27.28 -10.20 -7.80
C THR A 164 28.70 -9.61 -7.73
N ASP A 165 28.90 -8.42 -8.29
CA ASP A 165 30.17 -7.68 -8.23
C ASP A 165 30.12 -6.56 -7.17
N ASP A 166 31.26 -5.93 -6.93
CA ASP A 166 31.38 -4.86 -5.93
C ASP A 166 30.94 -3.53 -6.52
N ILE A 167 30.22 -2.74 -5.68
CA ILE A 167 29.78 -1.40 -6.06
C ILE A 167 30.99 -0.47 -6.06
N PRO A 168 31.34 0.20 -7.18
CA PRO A 168 32.45 1.14 -7.23
C PRO A 168 32.26 2.33 -6.29
N GLU A 169 33.33 2.82 -5.68
CA GLU A 169 33.33 3.91 -4.69
C GLU A 169 32.63 5.18 -5.19
N GLY A 170 32.69 5.46 -6.49
CA GLY A 170 32.03 6.62 -7.12
C GLY A 170 30.51 6.54 -7.17
N VAL A 171 29.92 5.35 -7.02
CA VAL A 171 28.48 5.14 -7.07
C VAL A 171 27.87 5.52 -5.71
N LYS A 172 26.86 6.37 -5.77
CA LYS A 172 26.12 6.86 -4.58
C LYS A 172 24.65 6.52 -4.60
N LYS A 173 24.11 6.22 -5.78
CA LYS A 173 22.68 5.83 -5.94
C LYS A 173 22.54 4.77 -7.01
N MET A 174 21.59 3.85 -6.81
CA MET A 174 21.03 3.02 -7.86
C MET A 174 19.67 3.55 -8.26
N ARG A 175 19.43 3.70 -9.55
CA ARG A 175 18.15 4.10 -10.12
C ARG A 175 17.57 2.96 -10.92
N PHE A 176 16.32 2.63 -10.66
CA PHE A 176 15.52 1.63 -11.34
C PHE A 176 14.34 2.31 -12.00
N TYR A 177 14.37 2.40 -13.32
CA TYR A 177 13.28 2.92 -14.11
C TYR A 177 12.65 1.78 -14.90
N TYR A 178 11.35 1.53 -14.69
CA TYR A 178 10.70 0.42 -15.39
C TYR A 178 9.28 0.76 -15.83
N THR A 179 8.87 0.09 -16.91
CA THR A 179 7.55 0.13 -17.54
C THR A 179 7.03 -1.29 -17.75
N GLY A 180 5.82 -1.46 -18.25
CA GLY A 180 5.20 -2.78 -18.45
C GLY A 180 4.37 -3.25 -17.27
N GLY A 181 4.41 -2.53 -16.15
CA GLY A 181 3.56 -2.75 -14.99
C GLY A 181 2.67 -1.55 -14.68
N SER A 182 1.99 -1.61 -13.56
CA SER A 182 1.01 -0.62 -13.11
C SER A 182 1.33 -0.12 -11.69
N GLY A 183 1.06 1.16 -11.44
CA GLY A 183 1.04 1.77 -10.11
C GLY A 183 -0.36 1.83 -9.50
N ALA A 184 -1.34 1.24 -10.16
CA ALA A 184 -2.70 1.12 -9.69
C ALA A 184 -3.24 -0.27 -10.03
N PHE A 185 -4.23 -0.72 -9.30
CA PHE A 185 -4.86 -2.01 -9.53
C PHE A 185 -6.39 -1.92 -9.44
N ASP A 186 -7.06 -2.83 -10.10
CA ASP A 186 -8.48 -3.09 -9.99
C ASP A 186 -8.72 -4.09 -8.86
N ALA A 187 -9.42 -3.69 -7.81
CA ALA A 187 -9.72 -4.57 -6.67
C ALA A 187 -10.68 -5.69 -7.02
N THR A 188 -11.36 -5.66 -8.16
CA THR A 188 -12.28 -6.73 -8.60
C THR A 188 -11.56 -7.86 -9.31
N THR A 189 -10.39 -7.58 -9.90
CA THR A 189 -9.57 -8.56 -10.64
C THR A 189 -8.23 -8.84 -9.98
N SER A 190 -7.78 -7.99 -9.05
CA SER A 190 -6.44 -8.00 -8.45
C SER A 190 -5.31 -7.66 -9.42
N LEU A 191 -5.62 -7.17 -10.62
CA LEU A 191 -4.67 -6.87 -11.69
C LEU A 191 -4.43 -5.36 -11.85
N GLY A 192 -3.31 -5.01 -12.46
CA GLY A 192 -2.96 -3.64 -12.80
C GLY A 192 -3.92 -3.02 -13.80
N CYS A 193 -4.39 -1.79 -13.55
CA CYS A 193 -5.43 -1.14 -14.35
C CYS A 193 -4.96 0.07 -15.16
N VAL A 194 -3.71 0.53 -15.01
CA VAL A 194 -3.15 1.66 -15.76
C VAL A 194 -1.73 1.38 -16.21
N ASN A 195 -1.38 1.82 -17.42
CA ASN A 195 0.01 1.81 -17.86
C ASN A 195 0.76 2.92 -17.11
N SER A 196 1.73 2.55 -16.32
CA SER A 196 2.55 3.50 -15.58
C SER A 196 4.03 3.16 -15.65
N LYS A 197 4.84 4.19 -15.40
CA LYS A 197 6.27 4.05 -15.21
C LYS A 197 6.61 4.19 -13.74
N GLN A 198 7.61 3.45 -13.30
CA GLN A 198 8.18 3.54 -11.97
C GLN A 198 9.59 4.12 -12.09
N ASP A 199 9.97 5.03 -11.19
CA ASP A 199 11.32 5.62 -11.10
C ASP A 199 11.76 5.59 -9.64
N VAL A 200 12.43 4.50 -9.27
CA VAL A 200 12.88 4.23 -7.90
C VAL A 200 14.35 4.58 -7.80
N LYS A 201 14.71 5.42 -6.82
CA LYS A 201 16.10 5.79 -6.53
C LYS A 201 16.44 5.37 -5.11
N ILE A 202 17.51 4.61 -4.96
CA ILE A 202 17.97 4.06 -3.68
C ILE A 202 19.37 4.56 -3.42
N ASP A 203 19.57 5.26 -2.29
CA ASP A 203 20.88 5.71 -1.87
C ASP A 203 21.74 4.52 -1.43
N ILE A 204 22.96 4.46 -1.90
CA ILE A 204 23.95 3.47 -1.49
C ILE A 204 24.67 4.01 -0.26
N THR A 205 24.31 3.51 0.90
CA THR A 205 24.86 3.93 2.20
C THR A 205 26.11 3.15 2.59
N ASN A 206 26.22 1.91 2.11
CA ASN A 206 27.38 1.06 2.26
C ASN A 206 27.57 0.17 1.00
N GLY A 207 28.78 -0.28 0.74
CA GLY A 207 29.08 -1.13 -0.41
C GLY A 207 28.53 -2.56 -0.34
N ASP A 208 27.93 -2.93 0.80
CA ASP A 208 27.41 -4.28 1.03
C ASP A 208 25.94 -4.44 0.57
N GLN A 209 25.28 -3.31 0.22
CA GLN A 209 23.91 -3.34 -0.27
C GLN A 209 23.87 -3.83 -1.72
N LYS A 210 23.69 -5.13 -1.89
CA LYS A 210 23.72 -5.80 -3.21
C LYS A 210 22.34 -6.26 -3.69
N GLN A 211 21.27 -6.08 -2.90
CA GLN A 211 19.93 -6.54 -3.22
C GLN A 211 18.93 -5.39 -3.22
N PHE A 212 18.07 -5.36 -4.23
CA PHE A 212 17.06 -4.33 -4.44
C PHE A 212 15.75 -4.97 -4.88
N ASP A 213 14.68 -4.75 -4.12
CA ASP A 213 13.36 -5.31 -4.37
C ASP A 213 12.47 -4.28 -5.07
N LEU A 214 11.97 -4.62 -6.25
CA LEU A 214 11.14 -3.77 -7.10
C LEU A 214 9.76 -4.42 -7.25
N TYR A 215 8.70 -3.69 -6.91
CA TYR A 215 7.32 -4.18 -6.91
C TYR A 215 6.51 -3.53 -8.03
N THR A 216 5.56 -4.28 -8.58
CA THR A 216 4.58 -3.78 -9.55
C THR A 216 3.31 -4.61 -9.53
N PHE A 217 2.19 -4.02 -9.98
CA PHE A 217 0.98 -4.76 -10.34
C PHE A 217 1.07 -5.11 -11.82
N LEU A 218 0.86 -6.38 -12.17
CA LEU A 218 0.82 -6.82 -13.57
C LEU A 218 -0.59 -6.64 -14.14
N HIS A 219 -0.70 -6.44 -15.46
CA HIS A 219 -1.98 -6.32 -16.16
C HIS A 219 -2.68 -7.66 -16.40
N ASP A 220 -1.91 -8.74 -16.34
CA ASP A 220 -2.33 -10.13 -16.44
C ASP A 220 -1.60 -10.95 -15.36
N GLU A 221 -1.88 -12.24 -15.24
CA GLU A 221 -1.18 -13.13 -14.30
C GLU A 221 0.32 -13.21 -14.58
N GLU A 222 0.70 -13.07 -15.85
CA GLU A 222 2.09 -13.00 -16.31
C GLU A 222 2.33 -11.72 -17.13
N GLY A 223 3.57 -11.21 -17.13
CA GLY A 223 3.95 -10.03 -17.91
C GLY A 223 5.45 -9.84 -18.02
N VAL A 224 5.85 -8.80 -18.72
CA VAL A 224 7.26 -8.41 -18.86
C VAL A 224 7.41 -6.95 -18.43
N ILE A 225 8.32 -6.66 -17.52
CA ILE A 225 8.73 -5.28 -17.25
C ILE A 225 10.00 -4.96 -18.05
N HIS A 226 10.05 -3.76 -18.65
CA HIS A 226 11.24 -3.19 -19.27
C HIS A 226 11.96 -2.36 -18.23
N LEU A 227 13.06 -2.88 -17.70
CA LEU A 227 13.82 -2.34 -16.58
C LEU A 227 15.12 -1.70 -17.04
N ALA A 228 15.26 -0.39 -16.90
CA ALA A 228 16.52 0.34 -17.04
C ALA A 228 17.13 0.60 -15.66
N VAL A 229 18.33 0.10 -15.43
CA VAL A 229 19.10 0.26 -14.19
C VAL A 229 20.26 1.19 -14.44
N SER A 230 20.40 2.24 -13.65
CA SER A 230 21.52 3.18 -13.69
C SER A 230 22.19 3.31 -12.33
N ALA A 231 23.51 3.32 -12.33
CA ALA A 231 24.30 3.69 -11.16
C ALA A 231 24.78 5.14 -11.31
N LEU A 232 24.45 5.98 -10.30
CA LEU A 232 24.65 7.42 -10.32
C LEU A 232 25.71 7.85 -9.31
N ASP A 233 26.45 8.91 -9.64
CA ASP A 233 27.36 9.61 -8.70
C ASP A 233 26.58 10.52 -7.71
N ALA A 234 27.30 11.21 -6.85
CA ALA A 234 26.74 12.15 -5.87
C ALA A 234 26.02 13.36 -6.53
N SER A 235 26.39 13.70 -7.76
CA SER A 235 25.80 14.81 -8.54
C SER A 235 24.58 14.33 -9.36
N GLY A 236 24.32 13.02 -9.40
CA GLY A 236 23.25 12.41 -10.17
C GLY A 236 23.63 12.10 -11.63
N ASN A 237 24.92 12.17 -11.98
CA ASN A 237 25.37 11.75 -13.30
C ASN A 237 25.40 10.22 -13.37
N GLU A 238 25.03 9.69 -14.54
CA GLU A 238 25.05 8.26 -14.80
C GLU A 238 26.48 7.79 -15.08
N LEU A 239 26.93 6.82 -14.28
CA LEU A 239 28.24 6.17 -14.41
C LEU A 239 28.16 4.84 -15.15
N TYR A 240 27.09 4.09 -14.90
CA TYR A 240 26.80 2.78 -15.51
C TYR A 240 25.32 2.69 -15.80
N ALA A 241 24.95 2.05 -16.91
CA ALA A 241 23.57 1.77 -17.26
C ALA A 241 23.42 0.43 -17.97
N ARG A 242 22.32 -0.27 -17.71
CA ARG A 242 21.90 -1.49 -18.42
C ARG A 242 20.39 -1.57 -18.48
N GLU A 243 19.87 -2.27 -19.47
CA GLU A 243 18.47 -2.53 -19.69
C GLU A 243 18.18 -4.02 -19.72
N PHE A 244 17.03 -4.40 -19.19
CA PHE A 244 16.60 -5.79 -19.07
C PHE A 244 15.09 -5.89 -19.39
N ASP A 245 14.72 -6.96 -20.09
CA ASP A 245 13.35 -7.42 -20.19
C ASP A 245 13.16 -8.53 -19.17
N VAL A 246 12.38 -8.27 -18.13
CA VAL A 246 12.22 -9.15 -16.98
C VAL A 246 10.83 -9.79 -17.00
N PRO A 247 10.72 -11.09 -17.25
CA PRO A 247 9.47 -11.80 -17.10
C PRO A 247 9.04 -11.81 -15.63
N MET A 248 7.77 -11.55 -15.40
CA MET A 248 7.17 -11.46 -14.07
C MET A 248 5.90 -12.29 -14.04
N GLU A 249 5.58 -12.83 -12.88
CA GLU A 249 4.34 -13.53 -12.60
C GLU A 249 3.72 -12.98 -11.31
N GLN A 250 2.39 -12.88 -11.23
CA GLN A 250 1.71 -12.35 -10.06
C GLN A 250 2.00 -13.22 -8.83
N ASN A 251 2.23 -12.57 -7.69
CA ASN A 251 2.59 -13.24 -6.43
C ASN A 251 3.88 -14.08 -6.48
N HIS A 252 4.79 -13.78 -7.43
CA HIS A 252 6.08 -14.46 -7.59
C HIS A 252 7.25 -13.50 -7.49
N ILE A 253 8.44 -14.06 -7.16
CA ILE A 253 9.71 -13.35 -7.25
C ILE A 253 10.44 -13.75 -8.52
N THR A 254 10.81 -12.76 -9.34
CA THR A 254 11.82 -12.93 -10.36
C THR A 254 13.15 -12.44 -9.82
N TRP A 255 14.13 -13.35 -9.67
CA TRP A 255 15.50 -13.02 -9.31
C TRP A 255 16.26 -12.63 -10.56
N LEU A 256 16.81 -11.42 -10.60
CA LEU A 256 17.66 -10.92 -11.67
C LEU A 256 19.05 -10.66 -11.11
N SER A 257 19.98 -11.58 -11.29
CA SER A 257 21.29 -11.57 -10.64
C SER A 257 22.43 -11.50 -11.65
N GLY A 258 23.44 -10.69 -11.38
CA GLY A 258 24.63 -10.64 -12.25
C GLY A 258 25.65 -9.58 -11.87
N ALA A 259 26.76 -9.56 -12.63
CA ALA A 259 27.82 -8.57 -12.52
C ALA A 259 27.43 -7.30 -13.28
N PHE A 260 27.03 -6.25 -12.57
CA PHE A 260 26.55 -5.00 -13.17
C PHE A 260 27.69 -4.08 -13.60
N PHE A 261 28.75 -3.98 -12.81
CA PHE A 261 29.84 -3.01 -13.02
C PHE A 261 31.01 -3.58 -13.85
N SER A 262 31.28 -4.86 -13.75
CA SER A 262 32.46 -5.51 -14.39
C SER A 262 32.17 -6.07 -15.78
N GLY A 263 30.92 -6.06 -16.24
CA GLY A 263 30.57 -6.55 -17.58
C GLY A 263 30.73 -5.46 -18.64
N VAL A 264 30.93 -5.87 -19.90
CA VAL A 264 31.10 -4.97 -21.05
C VAL A 264 29.86 -4.12 -21.22
N SER A 265 30.04 -2.79 -21.22
CA SER A 265 29.08 -1.79 -21.63
C SER A 265 28.52 -2.10 -23.01
N THR A 266 27.22 -2.10 -23.16
CA THR A 266 26.43 -2.38 -24.36
C THR A 266 26.11 -3.84 -24.59
N THR A 267 24.91 -4.24 -24.19
CA THR A 267 24.09 -5.06 -25.10
C THR A 267 22.78 -5.39 -24.41
N THR A 268 21.67 -5.19 -25.11
CA THR A 268 20.41 -5.89 -24.89
C THR A 268 20.74 -7.35 -24.58
N VAL A 269 20.46 -7.80 -23.35
CA VAL A 269 20.68 -9.20 -22.98
C VAL A 269 19.64 -10.04 -23.71
N THR A 270 20.00 -10.52 -24.89
CA THR A 270 19.30 -11.58 -25.61
C THR A 270 19.89 -12.92 -25.14
N GLY A 271 19.39 -13.41 -24.03
CA GLY A 271 19.85 -14.71 -23.53
C GLY A 271 19.55 -14.87 -22.05
N VAL A 272 18.27 -14.93 -21.72
CA VAL A 272 17.83 -15.29 -20.40
C VAL A 272 17.79 -16.81 -20.30
N THR A 273 18.67 -17.39 -19.49
CA THR A 273 18.54 -18.80 -19.12
C THR A 273 17.58 -18.86 -17.94
N VAL A 274 16.35 -19.19 -18.22
CA VAL A 274 15.33 -19.44 -17.19
C VAL A 274 15.63 -20.81 -16.57
N ASN A 275 16.06 -20.82 -15.31
CA ASN A 275 16.14 -22.05 -14.55
C ASN A 275 14.87 -22.14 -13.70
N THR A 276 13.87 -22.84 -14.23
CA THR A 276 12.60 -23.06 -13.54
C THR A 276 12.76 -24.18 -12.52
N THR A 277 13.03 -23.80 -11.28
CA THR A 277 12.86 -24.70 -10.15
C THR A 277 11.88 -24.07 -9.16
N TRP A 278 10.65 -24.59 -9.19
CA TRP A 278 9.57 -24.44 -8.20
C TRP A 278 8.63 -23.25 -8.33
N GLU A 279 7.34 -23.55 -8.11
CA GLU A 279 6.25 -22.57 -8.00
C GLU A 279 6.62 -21.44 -7.02
N GLY A 280 6.85 -20.25 -7.53
CA GLY A 280 7.08 -19.04 -6.75
C GLY A 280 8.34 -18.23 -7.03
N GLU A 281 9.34 -18.74 -7.73
CA GLU A 281 10.57 -18.00 -8.02
C GLU A 281 11.12 -18.29 -9.42
N GLN A 282 11.56 -17.24 -10.12
CA GLN A 282 12.31 -17.33 -11.37
C GLN A 282 13.69 -16.69 -11.15
N HIS A 283 14.76 -17.34 -11.60
CA HIS A 283 16.13 -16.84 -11.49
C HIS A 283 16.69 -16.50 -12.87
N LEU A 284 17.09 -15.24 -13.05
CA LEU A 284 17.73 -14.72 -14.24
C LEU A 284 19.16 -14.28 -13.91
N THR A 285 20.12 -14.53 -14.83
CA THR A 285 21.50 -14.09 -14.67
C THR A 285 21.89 -13.22 -15.85
N PHE A 286 22.59 -12.13 -15.59
CA PHE A 286 23.09 -11.18 -16.60
C PHE A 286 24.60 -10.97 -16.48
#